data_75f6362c5b1edea6e21fd7414c4b9b41
#
_entry.id   75f6362c5b1edea6e21fd7414c4b9b41
#
_cell.length_a   1.000
_cell.length_b   1.000
_cell.length_c   1.000
_cell.angle_alpha   90.00
_cell.angle_beta   90.00
_cell.angle_gamma   90.00
#
_symmetry.space_group_name_H-M   'P 1'
#
loop_
_entity.id
_entity.type
_entity.pdbx_description
1 polymer ?
#
loop_
_entity_poly.entity_id
_entity_poly.type
_entity_poly.pdbx_seq_one_letter_code
_entity_poly.pdbx_strand_id
1 'polypeptide(L)'
;MSKSSNWESTIKPIVVLSVISLIASLLLALVNGMTAPVIAENTKRTTLAAYVGVLPSVSDASELEEVTDYTTAGITGVVKAPDGSTAIKAEEKGFDGGILTVIMGFDANGAETGIWVDASTQTKGIGSNVSSDDF
;
A
#
# COMPACT_ATOMS: atom_id res chain seq x y z
N MET A 1 -50.13 -32.56 -6.04
CA MET A 1 -49.64 -31.92 -7.26
C MET A 1 -49.02 -30.56 -6.92
N SER A 2 -47.88 -30.51 -6.25
CA SER A 2 -47.27 -29.25 -5.83
C SER A 2 -45.72 -29.25 -5.91
N LYS A 3 -45.11 -30.05 -6.79
CA LYS A 3 -43.66 -30.14 -6.93
C LYS A 3 -43.05 -29.12 -7.92
N SER A 4 -43.83 -28.63 -8.86
CA SER A 4 -43.33 -27.66 -9.88
C SER A 4 -43.28 -26.23 -9.34
N SER A 5 -44.14 -25.87 -8.39
CA SER A 5 -44.19 -24.50 -7.82
C SER A 5 -42.95 -24.13 -7.03
N ASN A 6 -42.38 -25.07 -6.27
CA ASN A 6 -41.18 -24.79 -5.46
C ASN A 6 -39.88 -24.70 -6.28
N TRP A 7 -39.80 -25.40 -7.41
CA TRP A 7 -38.67 -25.31 -8.30
C TRP A 7 -38.58 -23.95 -8.95
N GLU A 8 -39.64 -23.45 -9.54
CA GLU A 8 -39.63 -22.19 -10.25
C GLU A 8 -39.60 -20.97 -9.34
N SER A 9 -40.24 -21.05 -8.19
CA SER A 9 -40.37 -19.92 -7.27
C SER A 9 -39.18 -19.77 -6.30
N THR A 10 -38.49 -20.86 -5.97
CA THR A 10 -37.48 -20.85 -4.93
C THR A 10 -36.14 -21.39 -5.41
N ILE A 11 -36.11 -22.58 -6.00
CA ILE A 11 -34.84 -23.25 -6.34
C ILE A 11 -34.15 -22.58 -7.56
N LYS A 12 -34.93 -22.27 -8.61
CA LYS A 12 -34.40 -21.65 -9.80
C LYS A 12 -33.69 -20.29 -9.55
N PRO A 13 -34.26 -19.34 -8.80
CA PRO A 13 -33.57 -18.11 -8.44
C PRO A 13 -32.30 -18.33 -7.63
N ILE A 14 -32.31 -19.30 -6.68
CA ILE A 14 -31.15 -19.65 -5.87
C ILE A 14 -30.01 -20.17 -6.75
N VAL A 15 -30.31 -21.12 -7.65
CA VAL A 15 -29.30 -21.69 -8.54
C VAL A 15 -28.74 -20.62 -9.48
N VAL A 16 -29.58 -19.78 -10.07
CA VAL A 16 -29.13 -18.70 -10.97
C VAL A 16 -28.24 -17.72 -10.23
N LEU A 17 -28.64 -17.30 -9.02
CA LEU A 17 -27.86 -16.37 -8.22
C LEU A 17 -26.51 -16.99 -7.80
N SER A 18 -26.50 -18.27 -7.42
CA SER A 18 -25.29 -19.00 -7.07
C SER A 18 -24.31 -19.11 -8.25
N VAL A 19 -24.82 -19.39 -9.44
CA VAL A 19 -23.99 -19.47 -10.67
C VAL A 19 -23.41 -18.10 -11.02
N ILE A 20 -24.20 -17.04 -10.94
CA ILE A 20 -23.73 -15.67 -11.20
C ILE A 20 -22.65 -15.28 -10.20
N SER A 21 -22.87 -15.55 -8.91
CA SER A 21 -21.90 -15.25 -7.85
C SER A 21 -20.60 -16.02 -8.02
N LEU A 22 -20.68 -17.27 -8.46
CA LEU A 22 -19.52 -18.13 -8.71
C LEU A 22 -18.69 -17.60 -9.89
N ILE A 23 -19.35 -17.23 -10.99
CA ILE A 23 -18.71 -16.64 -12.16
C ILE A 23 -18.05 -15.30 -11.78
N ALA A 24 -18.76 -14.44 -11.07
CA ALA A 24 -18.23 -13.14 -10.65
C ALA A 24 -17.01 -13.30 -9.73
N SER A 25 -17.07 -14.23 -8.79
CA SER A 25 -15.94 -14.51 -7.88
C SER A 25 -14.73 -15.07 -8.63
N LEU A 26 -14.94 -15.93 -9.62
CA LEU A 26 -13.88 -16.47 -10.43
C LEU A 26 -13.19 -15.39 -11.26
N LEU A 27 -13.97 -14.52 -11.92
CA LEU A 27 -13.45 -13.39 -12.69
C LEU A 27 -12.65 -12.43 -11.79
N LEU A 28 -13.17 -12.13 -10.59
CA LEU A 28 -12.47 -11.28 -9.64
C LEU A 28 -11.13 -11.89 -9.19
N ALA A 29 -11.12 -13.19 -8.92
CA ALA A 29 -9.90 -13.91 -8.54
C ALA A 29 -8.86 -13.91 -9.66
N LEU A 30 -9.28 -14.09 -10.91
CA LEU A 30 -8.39 -14.03 -12.08
C LEU A 30 -7.78 -12.63 -12.24
N VAL A 31 -8.60 -11.58 -12.21
CA VAL A 31 -8.12 -10.19 -12.31
C VAL A 31 -7.16 -9.86 -11.17
N ASN A 32 -7.51 -10.24 -9.94
CA ASN A 32 -6.63 -10.02 -8.79
C ASN A 32 -5.29 -10.76 -8.94
N GLY A 33 -5.30 -12.00 -9.43
CA GLY A 33 -4.07 -12.77 -9.67
C GLY A 33 -3.13 -12.12 -10.70
N MET A 34 -3.69 -11.43 -11.69
CA MET A 34 -2.92 -10.71 -12.71
C MET A 34 -2.41 -9.34 -12.23
N THR A 35 -3.21 -8.65 -11.41
CA THR A 35 -2.91 -7.28 -10.98
C THR A 35 -2.06 -7.21 -9.72
N ALA A 36 -2.19 -8.15 -8.79
CA ALA A 36 -1.46 -8.14 -7.53
C ALA A 36 0.09 -8.05 -7.69
N PRO A 37 0.74 -8.82 -8.58
CA PRO A 37 2.19 -8.70 -8.76
C PRO A 37 2.61 -7.34 -9.33
N VAL A 38 1.82 -6.76 -10.23
CA VAL A 38 2.09 -5.42 -10.80
C VAL A 38 1.96 -4.34 -9.74
N ILE A 39 0.93 -4.43 -8.89
CA ILE A 39 0.74 -3.51 -7.76
C ILE A 39 1.92 -3.60 -6.79
N ALA A 40 2.33 -4.81 -6.42
CA ALA A 40 3.46 -5.03 -5.52
C ALA A 40 4.77 -4.45 -6.08
N GLU A 41 5.04 -4.65 -7.37
CA GLU A 41 6.23 -4.07 -8.02
C GLU A 41 6.18 -2.55 -8.07
N ASN A 42 5.04 -1.97 -8.44
CA ASN A 42 4.87 -0.52 -8.46
C ASN A 42 5.03 0.09 -7.07
N THR A 43 4.45 -0.51 -6.03
CA THR A 43 4.61 -0.07 -4.64
C THR A 43 6.09 -0.11 -4.23
N LYS A 44 6.80 -1.18 -4.57
CA LYS A 44 8.23 -1.29 -4.29
C LYS A 44 9.03 -0.18 -4.99
N ARG A 45 8.76 0.07 -6.26
CA ARG A 45 9.42 1.15 -7.02
C ARG A 45 9.15 2.53 -6.42
N THR A 46 7.90 2.82 -6.07
CA THR A 46 7.52 4.10 -5.44
C THR A 46 8.21 4.26 -4.09
N THR A 47 8.24 3.22 -3.26
CA THR A 47 8.93 3.23 -1.97
C THR A 47 10.43 3.47 -2.12
N LEU A 48 11.09 2.78 -3.06
CA LEU A 48 12.51 2.98 -3.33
C LEU A 48 12.80 4.40 -3.83
N ALA A 49 11.99 4.92 -4.74
CA ALA A 49 12.10 6.30 -5.21
C ALA A 49 11.92 7.33 -4.08
N ALA A 50 10.99 7.06 -3.15
CA ALA A 50 10.78 7.90 -1.98
C ALA A 50 11.98 7.87 -1.02
N TYR A 51 12.60 6.71 -0.80
CA TYR A 51 13.84 6.63 -0.01
C TYR A 51 14.97 7.46 -0.62
N VAL A 52 15.19 7.35 -1.94
CA VAL A 52 16.18 8.17 -2.64
C VAL A 52 15.81 9.65 -2.55
N GLY A 53 14.54 10.00 -2.67
CA GLY A 53 14.06 11.38 -2.61
C GLY A 53 14.29 12.07 -1.26
N VAL A 54 14.28 11.33 -0.15
CA VAL A 54 14.53 11.89 1.20
C VAL A 54 15.99 11.83 1.64
N LEU A 55 16.87 11.16 0.86
CA LEU A 55 18.29 11.02 1.14
C LEU A 55 19.13 11.72 0.02
N PRO A 56 19.48 13.01 0.16
CA PRO A 56 20.18 13.78 -0.87
C PRO A 56 21.55 13.20 -1.27
N SER A 57 22.14 12.38 -0.41
CA SER A 57 23.45 11.73 -0.65
C SER A 57 23.36 10.49 -1.54
N VAL A 58 22.15 9.97 -1.79
CA VAL A 58 21.89 8.74 -2.52
C VAL A 58 21.39 9.07 -3.92
N SER A 59 22.02 8.52 -4.94
CA SER A 59 21.63 8.70 -6.34
C SER A 59 20.82 7.53 -6.90
N ASP A 60 21.00 6.33 -6.34
CA ASP A 60 20.35 5.11 -6.80
C ASP A 60 19.91 4.23 -5.62
N ALA A 61 18.74 3.63 -5.75
CA ALA A 61 18.19 2.75 -4.71
C ALA A 61 19.03 1.48 -4.45
N SER A 62 19.90 1.09 -5.39
CA SER A 62 20.81 -0.05 -5.21
C SER A 62 21.93 0.21 -4.18
N GLU A 63 22.14 1.48 -3.81
CA GLU A 63 23.10 1.88 -2.77
C GLU A 63 22.52 1.66 -1.35
N LEU A 64 21.21 1.44 -1.24
CA LEU A 64 20.53 1.32 0.04
C LEU A 64 20.58 -0.11 0.56
N GLU A 65 21.02 -0.27 1.79
CA GLU A 65 20.99 -1.53 2.53
C GLU A 65 19.75 -1.57 3.44
N GLU A 66 18.94 -2.64 3.31
CA GLU A 66 17.77 -2.83 4.15
C GLU A 66 18.17 -3.31 5.56
N VAL A 67 17.74 -2.59 6.58
CA VAL A 67 17.94 -2.93 7.99
C VAL A 67 16.70 -3.67 8.48
N THR A 68 16.88 -4.88 8.98
CA THR A 68 15.78 -5.74 9.47
C THR A 68 15.69 -5.81 10.99
N ASP A 69 16.69 -5.30 11.69
CA ASP A 69 16.76 -5.33 13.16
C ASP A 69 16.14 -4.07 13.79
N TYR A 70 14.82 -3.95 13.63
CA TYR A 70 14.03 -2.93 14.35
C TYR A 70 12.75 -3.54 14.91
N THR A 71 12.35 -3.08 16.12
CA THR A 71 11.20 -3.63 16.87
C THR A 71 10.13 -2.58 17.21
N THR A 72 10.29 -1.35 16.71
CA THR A 72 9.36 -0.25 17.00
C THR A 72 8.05 -0.42 16.24
N ALA A 73 6.93 -0.39 16.94
CA ALA A 73 5.61 -0.46 16.34
C ALA A 73 5.38 0.72 15.38
N GLY A 74 4.73 0.44 14.24
CA GLY A 74 4.45 1.43 13.19
C GLY A 74 5.59 1.59 12.17
N ILE A 75 6.82 1.16 12.47
CA ILE A 75 7.91 1.16 11.49
C ILE A 75 7.80 -0.11 10.65
N THR A 76 7.75 0.06 9.33
CA THR A 76 7.60 -1.02 8.35
C THR A 76 8.78 -1.15 7.39
N GLY A 77 9.76 -0.25 7.47
CA GLY A 77 10.99 -0.31 6.70
C GLY A 77 12.04 0.65 7.22
N VAL A 78 13.29 0.20 7.19
CA VAL A 78 14.47 1.03 7.49
C VAL A 78 15.53 0.71 6.46
N VAL A 79 16.09 1.74 5.84
CA VAL A 79 17.22 1.59 4.91
C VAL A 79 18.36 2.49 5.32
N LYS A 80 19.58 2.04 5.07
CA LYS A 80 20.81 2.77 5.38
C LYS A 80 21.65 2.94 4.12
N ALA A 81 22.17 4.12 3.94
CA ALA A 81 23.09 4.45 2.84
C ALA A 81 24.55 4.27 3.28
N PRO A 82 25.51 4.16 2.33
CA PRO A 82 26.93 3.96 2.62
C PRO A 82 27.58 5.09 3.41
N ASP A 83 27.05 6.30 3.32
CA ASP A 83 27.51 7.49 4.05
C ASP A 83 27.02 7.55 5.52
N GLY A 84 26.19 6.58 5.92
CA GLY A 84 25.60 6.49 7.24
C GLY A 84 24.24 7.17 7.38
N SER A 85 23.73 7.84 6.33
CA SER A 85 22.38 8.37 6.31
C SER A 85 21.35 7.24 6.32
N THR A 86 20.15 7.49 6.85
CA THR A 86 19.14 6.48 7.10
C THR A 86 17.76 7.00 6.71
N ALA A 87 16.94 6.19 6.06
CA ALA A 87 15.53 6.51 5.87
C ALA A 87 14.64 5.48 6.57
N ILE A 88 13.59 5.99 7.21
CA ILE A 88 12.64 5.23 8.01
C ILE A 88 11.26 5.36 7.39
N LYS A 89 10.64 4.22 7.10
CA LYS A 89 9.26 4.13 6.64
C LYS A 89 8.35 3.73 7.79
N ALA A 90 7.33 4.51 8.02
CA ALA A 90 6.27 4.22 8.96
C ALA A 90 4.92 4.12 8.24
N GLU A 91 4.07 3.21 8.71
CA GLU A 91 2.72 3.02 8.19
C GLU A 91 1.73 2.97 9.34
N GLU A 92 0.66 3.76 9.24
CA GLU A 92 -0.38 3.80 10.26
C GLU A 92 -1.75 3.99 9.59
N LYS A 93 -2.81 3.56 10.25
CA LYS A 93 -4.17 3.75 9.79
C LYS A 93 -4.63 5.17 10.04
N GLY A 94 -5.08 5.85 8.97
CA GLY A 94 -5.76 7.13 9.07
C GLY A 94 -7.17 7.01 9.64
N PHE A 95 -7.84 8.14 9.76
CA PHE A 95 -9.18 8.26 10.38
C PHE A 95 -10.24 7.39 9.69
N ASP A 96 -10.19 7.26 8.38
CA ASP A 96 -11.13 6.46 7.57
C ASP A 96 -10.69 4.99 7.40
N GLY A 97 -9.59 4.59 8.06
CA GLY A 97 -9.02 3.24 7.97
C GLY A 97 -8.06 3.03 6.78
N GLY A 98 -7.88 4.01 5.91
CA GLY A 98 -6.86 4.00 4.87
C GLY A 98 -5.45 4.09 5.46
N ILE A 99 -4.48 3.45 4.82
CA ILE A 99 -3.08 3.48 5.26
C ILE A 99 -2.45 4.82 4.87
N LEU A 100 -1.83 5.48 5.83
CA LEU A 100 -0.94 6.62 5.65
C LEU A 100 0.49 6.10 5.74
N THR A 101 1.29 6.37 4.71
CA THR A 101 2.71 6.01 4.69
C THR A 101 3.55 7.27 4.78
N VAL A 102 4.50 7.28 5.69
CA VAL A 102 5.47 8.37 5.87
C VAL A 102 6.87 7.81 5.75
N ILE A 103 7.72 8.46 4.97
CA ILE A 103 9.15 8.15 4.88
C ILE A 103 9.92 9.40 5.28
N MET A 104 10.80 9.27 6.25
CA MET A 104 11.68 10.34 6.73
C MET A 104 13.14 9.97 6.53
N GLY A 105 13.91 10.88 5.97
CA GLY A 105 15.34 10.77 5.82
C GLY A 105 16.09 11.47 6.94
N PHE A 106 17.22 10.89 7.34
CA PHE A 106 18.12 11.43 8.34
C PHE A 106 19.57 11.33 7.82
N ASP A 107 20.37 12.34 8.04
CA ASP A 107 21.81 12.27 7.78
C ASP A 107 22.55 11.41 8.81
N ALA A 108 23.85 11.21 8.63
CA ALA A 108 24.70 10.44 9.56
C ALA A 108 24.77 11.02 10.99
N ASN A 109 24.37 12.28 11.18
CA ASN A 109 24.33 12.96 12.47
C ASN A 109 22.94 12.91 13.13
N GLY A 110 21.94 12.35 12.41
CA GLY A 110 20.54 12.27 12.87
C GLY A 110 19.73 13.54 12.56
N ALA A 111 20.23 14.46 11.75
CA ALA A 111 19.44 15.60 11.29
C ALA A 111 18.51 15.16 10.15
N GLU A 112 17.27 15.64 10.16
CA GLU A 112 16.28 15.36 9.11
C GLU A 112 16.73 15.95 7.78
N THR A 113 16.66 15.15 6.71
CA THR A 113 17.05 15.54 5.35
C THR A 113 15.85 15.70 4.43
N GLY A 114 14.73 15.09 4.74
CA GLY A 114 13.52 15.21 3.96
C GLY A 114 12.41 14.30 4.47
N ILE A 115 11.20 14.60 4.04
CA ILE A 115 10.00 13.83 4.33
C ILE A 115 9.22 13.56 3.04
N TRP A 116 8.68 12.36 2.92
CA TRP A 116 7.76 11.99 1.86
C TRP A 116 6.52 11.34 2.47
N VAL A 117 5.33 11.71 1.98
CA VAL A 117 4.07 11.23 2.52
C VAL A 117 3.18 10.70 1.39
N ASP A 118 2.70 9.47 1.52
CA ASP A 118 1.61 8.93 0.71
C ASP A 118 0.30 8.95 1.51
N ALA A 119 -0.54 9.88 1.15
CA ALA A 119 -1.90 10.04 1.69
C ALA A 119 -2.98 9.75 0.64
N SER A 120 -2.65 8.99 -0.41
CA SER A 120 -3.55 8.67 -1.55
C SER A 120 -4.85 7.96 -1.13
N THR A 121 -4.81 7.24 -0.02
CA THR A 121 -5.96 6.53 0.58
C THR A 121 -6.78 7.41 1.54
N GLN A 122 -6.32 8.64 1.83
CA GLN A 122 -6.98 9.53 2.77
C GLN A 122 -8.09 10.37 2.10
N THR A 123 -8.97 10.94 2.91
CA THR A 123 -10.08 11.77 2.43
C THR A 123 -9.56 12.96 1.64
N LYS A 124 -10.01 13.08 0.38
CA LYS A 124 -9.61 14.16 -0.53
C LYS A 124 -9.95 15.54 0.04
N GLY A 125 -8.98 16.46 -0.03
CA GLY A 125 -9.13 17.85 0.43
C GLY A 125 -9.07 18.02 1.97
N ILE A 126 -8.91 16.91 2.72
CA ILE A 126 -8.69 16.94 4.18
C ILE A 126 -7.39 16.20 4.49
N GLY A 127 -7.41 14.88 4.57
CA GLY A 127 -6.25 14.09 4.88
C GLY A 127 -5.21 14.03 3.75
N SER A 128 -5.62 14.16 2.50
CA SER A 128 -4.70 14.19 1.35
C SER A 128 -3.83 15.45 1.26
N ASN A 129 -4.15 16.50 2.01
CA ASN A 129 -3.38 17.76 1.98
C ASN A 129 -1.95 17.59 2.53
N VAL A 130 -1.71 16.60 3.38
CA VAL A 130 -0.36 16.32 3.93
C VAL A 130 0.65 15.84 2.88
N SER A 131 0.19 15.45 1.69
CA SER A 131 1.05 15.07 0.56
C SER A 131 1.15 16.18 -0.50
N SER A 132 0.66 17.39 -0.23
CA SER A 132 0.77 18.53 -1.14
C SER A 132 2.06 19.33 -0.91
N ASP A 133 2.54 19.99 -1.98
CA ASP A 133 3.74 20.83 -1.93
C ASP A 133 3.61 22.05 -0.99
N ASP A 134 2.37 22.35 -0.57
CA ASP A 134 2.08 23.48 0.34
C ASP A 134 2.15 23.07 1.84
N PHE A 135 2.34 21.81 2.14
CA PHE A 135 2.42 21.30 3.50
C PHE A 135 3.87 21.17 3.96
#